data_f878cb014d43ed16e5ea81b3771bc4a5
#
_entry.id   f878cb014d43ed16e5ea81b3771bc4a5
#
_cell.length_a   1.000
_cell.length_b   1.000
_cell.length_c   1.000
_cell.angle_alpha   90.00
_cell.angle_beta   90.00
_cell.angle_gamma   90.00
#
_symmetry.space_group_name_H-M   'P 1'
#
loop_
_entity.id
_entity.type
_entity.pdbx_description
1 polymer ?
#
loop_
_entity_poly.entity_id
_entity_poly.type
_entity_poly.pdbx_seq_one_letter_code
_entity_poly.pdbx_strand_id
1 'polypeptide(L)'
;MIIAYLYCLAPAPAQEIAVLKYKGGGDWYANPTALPNLIRFCNENAGTTIDEKPETVEVGSSSIFQYPFLHMTGHGNVVFSDEEAENLRTYLYSGGFLHIDDNYGMAPYLKKALTKAFPDKELVELDREHPIFNQLFKFPDGLPKIHEHDGKRPQALGIFHENRLILLFTTESDLGDGWEDPSVHNDPEEVRKKALQMGANIIAYAFKN
;
A
#
# COMPACT_ATOMS: atom_id res chain seq x y z
N MET A 1 -19.74 -50.09 3.23
CA MET A 1 -18.99 -49.43 2.14
C MET A 1 -19.09 -47.93 2.39
N ILE A 2 -18.02 -47.32 2.96
CA ILE A 2 -17.99 -45.90 3.28
C ILE A 2 -17.36 -45.19 2.08
N ILE A 3 -18.14 -44.36 1.38
CA ILE A 3 -17.67 -43.53 0.29
C ILE A 3 -17.09 -42.25 0.91
N ALA A 4 -15.75 -42.16 0.94
CA ALA A 4 -15.08 -40.93 1.31
C ALA A 4 -15.14 -39.95 0.17
N TYR A 5 -15.88 -38.87 0.34
CA TYR A 5 -15.84 -37.72 -0.58
C TYR A 5 -14.52 -36.96 -0.35
N LEU A 6 -13.58 -37.11 -1.28
CA LEU A 6 -12.42 -36.21 -1.38
C LEU A 6 -12.95 -34.87 -1.91
N TYR A 7 -13.09 -33.90 -1.02
CA TYR A 7 -13.24 -32.51 -1.44
C TYR A 7 -11.88 -32.04 -2.01
N CYS A 8 -11.79 -31.96 -3.33
CA CYS A 8 -10.71 -31.22 -3.99
C CYS A 8 -10.93 -29.74 -3.69
N LEU A 9 -10.22 -29.21 -2.69
CA LEU A 9 -10.15 -27.76 -2.50
C LEU A 9 -9.45 -27.20 -3.74
N ALA A 10 -10.20 -26.49 -4.58
CA ALA A 10 -9.58 -25.66 -5.62
C ALA A 10 -8.60 -24.69 -4.91
N PRO A 11 -7.41 -24.47 -5.47
CA PRO A 11 -6.52 -23.45 -4.94
C PRO A 11 -7.27 -22.11 -4.91
N ALA A 12 -7.15 -21.38 -3.82
CA ALA A 12 -7.68 -20.02 -3.77
C ALA A 12 -7.09 -19.22 -4.95
N PRO A 13 -7.89 -18.39 -5.63
CA PRO A 13 -7.35 -17.55 -6.70
C PRO A 13 -6.16 -16.74 -6.15
N ALA A 14 -5.13 -16.59 -6.97
CA ALA A 14 -3.99 -15.76 -6.62
C ALA A 14 -4.50 -14.36 -6.25
N GLN A 15 -4.03 -13.82 -5.12
CA GLN A 15 -4.33 -12.45 -4.75
C GLN A 15 -3.54 -11.53 -5.69
N GLU A 16 -4.21 -10.56 -6.29
CA GLU A 16 -3.58 -9.64 -7.21
C GLU A 16 -3.45 -8.26 -6.55
N ILE A 17 -2.32 -7.61 -6.78
CA ILE A 17 -2.06 -6.24 -6.38
C ILE A 17 -1.61 -5.42 -7.58
N ALA A 18 -1.89 -4.12 -7.59
CA ALA A 18 -1.53 -3.27 -8.71
C ALA A 18 -0.93 -1.93 -8.27
N VAL A 19 -0.11 -1.37 -9.15
CA VAL A 19 0.37 0.02 -9.05
C VAL A 19 -0.73 0.95 -9.57
N LEU A 20 -1.07 1.97 -8.79
CA LEU A 20 -2.07 2.96 -9.16
C LEU A 20 -1.42 4.12 -9.92
N LYS A 21 -1.73 4.24 -11.21
CA LYS A 21 -1.30 5.33 -12.08
C LYS A 21 -2.22 6.52 -11.92
N TYR A 22 -1.66 7.66 -11.53
CA TYR A 22 -2.36 8.93 -11.34
C TYR A 22 -1.87 10.00 -12.33
N LYS A 23 -2.60 11.12 -12.41
CA LYS A 23 -2.28 12.30 -13.23
C LYS A 23 -1.69 13.42 -12.37
N GLY A 24 -1.20 14.46 -13.04
CA GLY A 24 -0.69 15.67 -12.39
C GLY A 24 0.80 15.91 -12.60
N GLY A 25 1.51 14.97 -13.23
CA GLY A 25 2.94 15.11 -13.53
C GLY A 25 3.87 14.57 -12.45
N GLY A 26 3.35 13.95 -11.38
CA GLY A 26 4.15 13.14 -10.47
C GLY A 26 4.54 11.81 -11.12
N ASP A 27 5.61 11.23 -10.64
CA ASP A 27 6.22 10.02 -11.19
C ASP A 27 5.67 8.74 -10.55
N TRP A 28 4.41 8.44 -10.79
CA TRP A 28 3.72 7.23 -10.32
C TRP A 28 4.49 5.92 -10.60
N TYR A 29 5.46 5.95 -11.51
CA TYR A 29 6.32 4.85 -11.92
C TYR A 29 7.65 4.79 -11.16
N ALA A 30 7.83 5.61 -10.13
CA ALA A 30 8.97 5.54 -9.23
C ALA A 30 9.04 4.16 -8.56
N ASN A 31 10.23 3.78 -8.14
CA ASN A 31 10.50 2.53 -7.40
C ASN A 31 10.06 1.26 -8.15
N PRO A 32 10.49 1.03 -9.39
CA PRO A 32 9.96 -0.03 -10.26
C PRO A 32 10.21 -1.44 -9.73
N THR A 33 11.21 -1.66 -8.88
CA THR A 33 11.52 -2.98 -8.29
C THR A 33 10.88 -3.17 -6.91
N ALA A 34 10.34 -2.11 -6.30
CA ALA A 34 9.81 -2.11 -4.94
C ALA A 34 8.68 -3.13 -4.76
N LEU A 35 7.60 -2.99 -5.52
CA LEU A 35 6.44 -3.86 -5.37
C LEU A 35 6.73 -5.33 -5.72
N PRO A 36 7.47 -5.67 -6.81
CA PRO A 36 7.92 -7.04 -7.06
C PRO A 36 8.72 -7.66 -5.91
N ASN A 37 9.63 -6.91 -5.29
CA ASN A 37 10.43 -7.39 -4.15
C ASN A 37 9.55 -7.59 -2.90
N LEU A 38 8.63 -6.67 -2.62
CA LEU A 38 7.68 -6.82 -1.53
C LEU A 38 6.78 -8.04 -1.71
N ILE A 39 6.27 -8.28 -2.93
CA ILE A 39 5.46 -9.47 -3.24
C ILE A 39 6.25 -10.74 -2.97
N ARG A 40 7.48 -10.82 -3.49
CA ARG A 40 8.35 -11.99 -3.25
C ARG A 40 8.57 -12.20 -1.75
N PHE A 41 8.88 -11.15 -1.02
CA PHE A 41 9.03 -11.23 0.43
C PHE A 41 7.76 -11.74 1.13
N CYS A 42 6.58 -11.28 0.73
CA CYS A 42 5.30 -11.74 1.28
C CYS A 42 5.06 -13.22 0.95
N ASN A 43 5.31 -13.66 -0.29
CA ASN A 43 5.13 -15.05 -0.69
C ASN A 43 6.05 -15.99 0.11
N GLU A 44 7.29 -15.56 0.39
CA GLU A 44 8.25 -16.34 1.17
C GLU A 44 8.00 -16.33 2.69
N ASN A 45 7.51 -15.21 3.24
CA ASN A 45 7.50 -14.98 4.69
C ASN A 45 6.12 -14.83 5.32
N ALA A 46 5.09 -14.56 4.51
CA ALA A 46 3.72 -14.30 4.97
C ALA A 46 2.70 -15.35 4.52
N GLY A 47 3.14 -16.36 3.75
CA GLY A 47 2.28 -17.41 3.24
C GLY A 47 1.26 -16.94 2.20
N THR A 48 1.55 -15.84 1.49
CA THR A 48 0.72 -15.35 0.39
C THR A 48 1.04 -16.08 -0.91
N THR A 49 0.16 -15.94 -1.91
CA THR A 49 0.35 -16.44 -3.29
C THR A 49 0.02 -15.32 -4.27
N ILE A 50 0.64 -14.16 -4.07
CA ILE A 50 0.44 -12.97 -4.90
C ILE A 50 1.21 -13.14 -6.21
N ASP A 51 0.65 -12.69 -7.34
CA ASP A 51 1.37 -12.68 -8.62
C ASP A 51 2.59 -11.75 -8.51
N GLU A 52 3.76 -12.25 -8.91
CA GLU A 52 5.03 -11.51 -8.81
C GLU A 52 5.14 -10.34 -9.82
N LYS A 53 4.19 -10.23 -10.73
CA LYS A 53 4.12 -9.15 -11.73
C LYS A 53 2.92 -8.25 -11.44
N PRO A 54 3.09 -7.22 -10.60
CA PRO A 54 2.01 -6.29 -10.35
C PRO A 54 1.61 -5.57 -11.65
N GLU A 55 0.32 -5.49 -11.88
CA GLU A 55 -0.24 -4.72 -13.00
C GLU A 55 -0.24 -3.23 -12.68
N THR A 56 -0.45 -2.42 -13.72
CA THR A 56 -0.63 -0.97 -13.57
C THR A 56 -2.05 -0.59 -13.97
N VAL A 57 -2.78 0.10 -13.10
CA VAL A 57 -4.16 0.51 -13.35
C VAL A 57 -4.33 2.02 -13.17
N GLU A 58 -5.14 2.65 -14.00
CA GLU A 58 -5.45 4.08 -13.88
C GLU A 58 -6.57 4.31 -12.85
N VAL A 59 -6.51 5.42 -12.09
CA VAL A 59 -7.49 5.76 -11.06
C VAL A 59 -8.93 5.74 -11.57
N GLY A 60 -9.17 6.19 -12.81
CA GLY A 60 -10.50 6.23 -13.43
C GLY A 60 -10.94 4.92 -14.10
N SER A 61 -10.10 3.88 -14.12
CA SER A 61 -10.44 2.61 -14.74
C SER A 61 -11.31 1.75 -13.83
N SER A 62 -12.30 1.06 -14.42
CA SER A 62 -13.06 0.02 -13.71
C SER A 62 -12.20 -1.19 -13.33
N SER A 63 -11.02 -1.34 -13.93
CA SER A 63 -10.09 -2.43 -13.61
C SER A 63 -9.57 -2.37 -12.17
N ILE A 64 -9.60 -1.21 -11.48
CA ILE A 64 -9.17 -1.11 -10.08
C ILE A 64 -9.95 -2.06 -9.17
N PHE A 65 -11.20 -2.38 -9.50
CA PHE A 65 -12.07 -3.27 -8.71
C PHE A 65 -11.65 -4.75 -8.76
N GLN A 66 -10.69 -5.11 -9.62
CA GLN A 66 -10.15 -6.47 -9.70
C GLN A 66 -9.04 -6.71 -8.65
N TYR A 67 -8.49 -5.64 -8.08
CA TYR A 67 -7.36 -5.69 -7.17
C TYR A 67 -7.78 -5.34 -5.74
N PRO A 68 -7.68 -6.26 -4.79
CA PRO A 68 -8.00 -5.97 -3.38
C PRO A 68 -7.03 -4.94 -2.75
N PHE A 69 -5.84 -4.80 -3.33
CA PHE A 69 -4.79 -3.90 -2.85
C PHE A 69 -4.20 -3.09 -4.01
N LEU A 70 -4.18 -1.78 -3.83
CA LEU A 70 -3.49 -0.85 -4.73
C LEU A 70 -2.33 -0.19 -4.00
N HIS A 71 -1.22 -0.01 -4.71
CA HIS A 71 -0.06 0.75 -4.25
C HIS A 71 0.13 1.99 -5.11
N MET A 72 0.37 3.12 -4.47
CA MET A 72 0.63 4.41 -5.12
C MET A 72 1.88 5.01 -4.50
N THR A 73 2.81 5.48 -5.33
CA THR A 73 4.03 6.13 -4.87
C THR A 73 4.43 7.26 -5.84
N GLY A 74 5.45 8.01 -5.51
CA GLY A 74 6.09 9.00 -6.38
C GLY A 74 6.43 10.31 -5.67
N HIS A 75 6.89 11.25 -6.49
CA HIS A 75 7.22 12.60 -6.08
C HIS A 75 6.24 13.61 -6.70
N GLY A 76 5.98 14.71 -5.99
CA GLY A 76 5.29 15.88 -6.54
C GLY A 76 3.80 15.69 -6.79
N ASN A 77 3.32 16.28 -7.88
CA ASN A 77 1.91 16.63 -8.03
C ASN A 77 1.01 15.42 -8.34
N VAL A 78 -0.07 15.32 -7.57
CA VAL A 78 -1.16 14.34 -7.74
C VAL A 78 -2.44 15.10 -8.07
N VAL A 79 -3.10 14.72 -9.17
CA VAL A 79 -4.38 15.28 -9.56
C VAL A 79 -5.38 14.18 -9.89
N PHE A 80 -6.57 14.24 -9.29
CA PHE A 80 -7.72 13.43 -9.67
C PHE A 80 -8.78 14.30 -10.34
N SER A 81 -9.39 13.83 -11.43
CA SER A 81 -10.64 14.40 -11.95
C SER A 81 -11.79 14.10 -10.97
N ASP A 82 -12.98 14.65 -11.23
CA ASP A 82 -14.13 14.34 -10.37
C ASP A 82 -14.55 12.88 -10.52
N GLU A 83 -14.50 12.34 -11.74
CA GLU A 83 -14.78 10.93 -12.02
C GLU A 83 -13.74 10.00 -11.39
N GLU A 84 -12.45 10.37 -11.45
CA GLU A 84 -11.38 9.60 -10.82
C GLU A 84 -11.52 9.58 -9.30
N ALA A 85 -11.85 10.71 -8.70
CA ALA A 85 -12.08 10.82 -7.25
C ALA A 85 -13.29 9.98 -6.81
N GLU A 86 -14.39 9.99 -7.57
CA GLU A 86 -15.56 9.18 -7.30
C GLU A 86 -15.28 7.68 -7.48
N ASN A 87 -14.57 7.30 -8.55
CA ASN A 87 -14.18 5.91 -8.80
C ASN A 87 -13.32 5.35 -7.67
N LEU A 88 -12.30 6.12 -7.24
CA LEU A 88 -11.44 5.75 -6.12
C LEU A 88 -12.22 5.61 -4.81
N ARG A 89 -13.12 6.55 -4.51
CA ARG A 89 -14.00 6.46 -3.32
C ARG A 89 -14.86 5.20 -3.36
N THR A 90 -15.50 4.93 -4.50
CA THR A 90 -16.34 3.73 -4.69
C THR A 90 -15.52 2.46 -4.49
N TYR A 91 -14.33 2.38 -5.06
CA TYR A 91 -13.40 1.25 -4.90
C TYR A 91 -13.08 0.99 -3.42
N LEU A 92 -12.67 2.03 -2.69
CA LEU A 92 -12.29 1.90 -1.29
C LEU A 92 -13.48 1.57 -0.38
N TYR A 93 -14.67 2.11 -0.65
CA TYR A 93 -15.88 1.80 0.10
C TYR A 93 -16.40 0.38 -0.19
N SER A 94 -16.12 -0.16 -1.37
CA SER A 94 -16.51 -1.52 -1.77
C SER A 94 -15.57 -2.63 -1.27
N GLY A 95 -14.58 -2.32 -0.44
CA GLY A 95 -13.69 -3.32 0.15
C GLY A 95 -12.23 -3.21 -0.29
N GLY A 96 -11.90 -2.38 -1.30
CA GLY A 96 -10.53 -2.13 -1.71
C GLY A 96 -9.67 -1.48 -0.61
N PHE A 97 -8.37 -1.60 -0.74
CA PHE A 97 -7.38 -0.94 0.11
C PHE A 97 -6.34 -0.22 -0.74
N LEU A 98 -5.99 1.01 -0.35
CA LEU A 98 -4.93 1.78 -1.00
C LEU A 98 -3.81 2.11 -0.01
N HIS A 99 -2.59 1.69 -0.33
CA HIS A 99 -1.38 2.19 0.29
C HIS A 99 -0.74 3.26 -0.58
N ILE A 100 -0.45 4.42 0.00
CA ILE A 100 0.26 5.52 -0.65
C ILE A 100 1.55 5.76 0.11
N ASP A 101 2.68 5.74 -0.59
CA ASP A 101 3.99 6.04 -0.02
C ASP A 101 4.55 7.33 -0.64
N ASP A 102 4.80 8.34 0.19
CA ASP A 102 5.39 9.61 -0.24
C ASP A 102 6.90 9.46 -0.33
N ASN A 103 7.43 9.37 -1.54
CA ASN A 103 8.87 9.33 -1.77
C ASN A 103 9.57 10.67 -1.50
N TYR A 104 8.83 11.71 -1.27
CA TYR A 104 9.20 13.07 -0.90
C TYR A 104 8.47 14.12 -1.75
N GLY A 105 7.76 14.98 -1.04
CA GLY A 105 7.11 16.14 -1.65
C GLY A 105 5.74 15.89 -2.30
N MET A 106 5.19 14.68 -2.22
CA MET A 106 3.83 14.37 -2.69
C MET A 106 2.75 14.88 -1.72
N ALA A 107 3.03 14.90 -0.41
CA ALA A 107 2.04 15.14 0.64
C ALA A 107 1.13 16.36 0.44
N PRO A 108 1.60 17.57 0.04
CA PRO A 108 0.72 18.72 -0.14
C PRO A 108 -0.30 18.53 -1.26
N TYR A 109 0.09 17.89 -2.35
CA TYR A 109 -0.75 17.64 -3.51
C TYR A 109 -1.74 16.50 -3.23
N LEU A 110 -1.25 15.44 -2.62
CA LEU A 110 -2.07 14.30 -2.25
C LEU A 110 -3.20 14.70 -1.30
N LYS A 111 -2.92 15.47 -0.25
CA LYS A 111 -3.94 15.96 0.68
C LYS A 111 -5.07 16.69 -0.04
N LYS A 112 -4.73 17.54 -1.03
CA LYS A 112 -5.72 18.22 -1.86
C LYS A 112 -6.54 17.26 -2.74
N ALA A 113 -5.88 16.26 -3.35
CA ALA A 113 -6.55 15.25 -4.17
C ALA A 113 -7.48 14.35 -3.32
N LEU A 114 -7.04 13.99 -2.11
CA LEU A 114 -7.85 13.20 -1.17
C LEU A 114 -9.06 13.99 -0.63
N THR A 115 -8.94 15.30 -0.39
CA THR A 115 -10.10 16.14 -0.01
C THR A 115 -11.18 16.11 -1.09
N LYS A 116 -10.81 16.01 -2.37
CA LYS A 116 -11.78 15.86 -3.47
C LYS A 116 -12.47 14.48 -3.43
N ALA A 117 -11.69 13.42 -3.21
CA ALA A 117 -12.25 12.07 -3.14
C ALA A 117 -13.07 11.83 -1.85
N PHE A 118 -12.66 12.43 -0.74
CA PHE A 118 -13.25 12.23 0.59
C PHE A 118 -13.50 13.58 1.28
N PRO A 119 -14.48 14.37 0.84
CA PRO A 119 -14.72 15.72 1.37
C PRO A 119 -15.19 15.72 2.83
N ASP A 120 -15.73 14.62 3.30
CA ASP A 120 -16.24 14.38 4.65
C ASP A 120 -15.29 13.59 5.56
N LYS A 121 -14.07 13.31 5.11
CA LYS A 121 -13.08 12.53 5.84
C LYS A 121 -11.80 13.33 6.07
N GLU A 122 -11.12 12.99 7.13
CA GLU A 122 -9.80 13.52 7.45
C GLU A 122 -8.76 12.39 7.49
N LEU A 123 -7.52 12.73 7.17
CA LEU A 123 -6.39 11.86 7.43
C LEU A 123 -6.09 11.88 8.93
N VAL A 124 -6.23 10.72 9.56
CA VAL A 124 -5.98 10.53 11.00
C VAL A 124 -4.67 9.79 11.18
N GLU A 125 -3.79 10.29 12.03
CA GLU A 125 -2.56 9.59 12.35
C GLU A 125 -2.87 8.31 13.14
N LEU A 126 -2.31 7.19 12.69
CA LEU A 126 -2.48 5.90 13.36
C LEU A 126 -1.64 5.87 14.64
N ASP A 127 -2.28 5.44 15.72
CA ASP A 127 -1.57 5.11 16.95
C ASP A 127 -0.62 3.92 16.71
N ARG A 128 0.53 3.92 17.39
CA ARG A 128 1.50 2.80 17.34
C ARG A 128 0.91 1.46 17.79
N GLU A 129 -0.19 1.47 18.53
CA GLU A 129 -0.93 0.28 18.94
C GLU A 129 -1.88 -0.23 17.84
N HIS A 130 -2.05 0.55 16.72
CA HIS A 130 -2.92 0.14 15.63
C HIS A 130 -2.51 -1.25 15.10
N PRO A 131 -3.47 -2.16 14.83
CA PRO A 131 -3.17 -3.55 14.43
C PRO A 131 -2.24 -3.69 13.23
N ILE A 132 -2.19 -2.72 12.32
CA ILE A 132 -1.31 -2.74 11.15
C ILE A 132 0.18 -2.86 11.51
N PHE A 133 0.58 -2.35 12.68
CA PHE A 133 1.96 -2.43 13.16
C PHE A 133 2.31 -3.77 13.83
N ASN A 134 1.34 -4.69 13.92
CA ASN A 134 1.49 -5.94 14.66
C ASN A 134 0.84 -7.14 13.94
N GLN A 135 0.78 -7.14 12.61
CA GLN A 135 0.14 -8.25 11.87
C GLN A 135 1.00 -9.52 11.86
N LEU A 136 2.18 -9.45 11.31
CA LEU A 136 3.15 -10.54 11.15
C LEU A 136 4.45 -10.22 11.90
N PHE A 137 4.86 -8.98 11.83
CA PHE A 137 6.06 -8.45 12.46
C PHE A 137 5.69 -7.34 13.43
N LYS A 138 6.45 -7.21 14.52
CA LYS A 138 6.19 -6.23 15.58
C LYS A 138 6.94 -4.93 15.33
N PHE A 139 6.20 -3.84 15.30
CA PHE A 139 6.72 -2.47 15.22
C PHE A 139 6.21 -1.64 16.42
N PRO A 140 6.79 -1.81 17.61
CA PRO A 140 6.31 -1.18 18.84
C PRO A 140 6.42 0.35 18.81
N ASP A 141 7.31 0.88 17.97
CA ASP A 141 7.51 2.32 17.78
C ASP A 141 6.68 2.89 16.60
N GLY A 142 5.84 2.06 15.95
CA GLY A 142 5.03 2.42 14.79
C GLY A 142 5.82 2.35 13.48
N LEU A 143 5.54 3.28 12.55
CA LEU A 143 6.14 3.28 11.22
C LEU A 143 7.66 3.48 11.27
N PRO A 144 8.48 2.61 10.65
CA PRO A 144 9.93 2.78 10.62
C PRO A 144 10.33 3.95 9.70
N LYS A 145 11.43 4.61 10.02
CA LYS A 145 12.13 5.56 9.14
C LYS A 145 13.14 4.78 8.32
N ILE A 146 13.08 4.91 6.99
CA ILE A 146 14.00 4.26 6.05
C ILE A 146 15.02 5.28 5.56
N HIS A 147 14.56 6.37 4.94
CA HIS A 147 15.42 7.48 4.54
C HIS A 147 15.13 8.75 5.31
N GLU A 148 16.14 9.63 5.35
CA GLU A 148 16.07 10.92 6.02
C GLU A 148 16.01 12.04 4.99
N HIS A 149 15.00 12.91 5.09
CA HIS A 149 14.87 14.10 4.26
C HIS A 149 14.91 15.39 5.07
N ASP A 150 13.86 15.65 5.86
CA ASP A 150 13.63 16.93 6.53
C ASP A 150 13.84 16.90 8.05
N GLY A 151 14.42 15.84 8.59
CA GLY A 151 14.54 15.66 10.05
C GLY A 151 13.21 15.41 10.75
N LYS A 152 12.15 15.12 10.02
CA LYS A 152 10.82 14.83 10.57
C LYS A 152 10.65 13.35 10.86
N ARG A 153 9.80 13.04 11.83
CA ARG A 153 9.46 11.65 12.14
C ARG A 153 8.56 11.04 11.07
N PRO A 154 8.63 9.71 10.85
CA PRO A 154 7.70 9.02 9.97
C PRO A 154 6.27 9.10 10.51
N GLN A 155 5.30 9.19 9.61
CA GLN A 155 3.88 9.23 9.93
C GLN A 155 3.09 8.25 9.07
N ALA A 156 2.20 7.51 9.72
CA ALA A 156 1.20 6.67 9.08
C ALA A 156 -0.17 7.34 9.25
N LEU A 157 -0.73 7.85 8.17
CA LEU A 157 -2.00 8.57 8.16
C LEU A 157 -3.07 7.71 7.49
N GLY A 158 -4.25 7.59 8.08
CA GLY A 158 -5.32 6.74 7.58
C GLY A 158 -6.61 7.46 7.27
N ILE A 159 -7.35 6.96 6.29
CA ILE A 159 -8.78 7.25 6.12
C ILE A 159 -9.57 6.02 6.51
N PHE A 160 -10.62 6.23 7.31
CA PHE A 160 -11.49 5.17 7.82
C PHE A 160 -12.90 5.27 7.22
N HIS A 161 -13.46 4.11 6.89
CA HIS A 161 -14.89 3.96 6.54
C HIS A 161 -15.48 2.80 7.34
N GLU A 162 -16.57 3.03 8.07
CA GLU A 162 -17.21 2.03 8.93
C GLU A 162 -16.24 1.29 9.87
N ASN A 163 -15.33 2.02 10.50
CA ASN A 163 -14.23 1.54 11.36
C ASN A 163 -13.15 0.71 10.64
N ARG A 164 -13.22 0.52 9.33
CA ARG A 164 -12.17 -0.09 8.53
C ARG A 164 -11.19 0.97 8.02
N LEU A 165 -9.91 0.76 8.20
CA LEU A 165 -8.87 1.54 7.52
C LEU A 165 -8.90 1.16 6.03
N ILE A 166 -9.26 2.11 5.17
CA ILE A 166 -9.41 1.89 3.73
C ILE A 166 -8.25 2.44 2.91
N LEU A 167 -7.56 3.42 3.48
CA LEU A 167 -6.40 4.06 2.87
C LEU A 167 -5.35 4.30 3.96
N LEU A 168 -4.11 3.91 3.66
CA LEU A 168 -2.93 4.23 4.44
C LEU A 168 -2.00 5.13 3.62
N PHE A 169 -1.65 6.27 4.16
CA PHE A 169 -0.65 7.17 3.61
C PHE A 169 0.56 7.22 4.53
N THR A 170 1.71 6.75 4.05
CA THR A 170 3.01 6.81 4.74
C THR A 170 3.80 8.00 4.20
N THR A 171 4.33 8.82 5.11
CA THR A 171 5.13 9.99 4.76
C THR A 171 6.33 10.10 5.70
N GLU A 172 7.42 10.70 5.23
CA GLU A 172 8.70 10.80 5.95
C GLU A 172 9.28 9.43 6.35
N SER A 173 8.92 8.37 5.61
CA SER A 173 9.36 6.99 5.86
C SER A 173 10.18 6.42 4.70
N ASP A 174 9.67 6.56 3.47
CA ASP A 174 10.22 6.01 2.22
C ASP A 174 10.28 4.48 2.25
N LEU A 175 9.14 3.86 2.56
CA LEU A 175 9.05 2.40 2.55
C LEU A 175 9.37 1.82 1.19
N GLY A 176 8.89 2.47 0.12
CA GLY A 176 9.09 2.06 -1.27
C GLY A 176 10.56 1.94 -1.65
N ASP A 177 11.37 2.89 -1.23
CA ASP A 177 12.82 2.89 -1.45
C ASP A 177 13.46 1.68 -0.76
N GLY A 178 13.06 1.39 0.48
CA GLY A 178 13.54 0.23 1.21
C GLY A 178 13.09 -1.12 0.63
N TRP A 179 12.09 -1.14 -0.23
CA TRP A 179 11.67 -2.35 -0.96
C TRP A 179 12.44 -2.54 -2.27
N GLU A 180 13.10 -1.51 -2.81
CA GLU A 180 13.84 -1.60 -4.06
C GLU A 180 15.01 -2.58 -3.99
N ASP A 181 15.61 -2.87 -5.14
CA ASP A 181 16.80 -3.70 -5.23
C ASP A 181 17.96 -3.10 -4.39
N PRO A 182 18.78 -3.94 -3.73
CA PRO A 182 19.84 -3.46 -2.83
C PRO A 182 20.80 -2.44 -3.45
N SER A 183 20.99 -2.50 -4.76
CA SER A 183 21.91 -1.63 -5.49
C SER A 183 21.34 -0.25 -5.83
N VAL A 184 20.04 -0.01 -5.62
CA VAL A 184 19.40 1.27 -5.99
C VAL A 184 19.77 2.36 -4.97
N HIS A 185 19.49 2.12 -3.71
CA HIS A 185 19.76 3.08 -2.63
C HIS A 185 20.98 2.72 -1.77
N ASN A 186 21.48 1.49 -1.91
CA ASN A 186 22.57 0.94 -1.09
C ASN A 186 22.28 0.93 0.41
N ASP A 187 21.02 0.77 0.77
CA ASP A 187 20.58 0.67 2.16
C ASP A 187 21.19 -0.54 2.87
N PRO A 188 21.49 -0.42 4.16
CA PRO A 188 21.85 -1.56 4.97
C PRO A 188 20.75 -2.64 4.94
N GLU A 189 21.16 -3.92 4.90
CA GLU A 189 20.24 -5.05 4.83
C GLU A 189 19.16 -5.00 5.94
N GLU A 190 19.54 -4.60 7.16
CA GLU A 190 18.60 -4.48 8.28
C GLU A 190 17.55 -3.37 8.08
N VAL A 191 17.89 -2.29 7.38
CA VAL A 191 16.95 -1.21 7.04
C VAL A 191 15.95 -1.71 6.00
N ARG A 192 16.46 -2.32 4.92
CA ARG A 192 15.63 -2.94 3.87
C ARG A 192 14.69 -4.01 4.43
N LYS A 193 15.22 -4.86 5.30
CA LYS A 193 14.42 -5.89 5.97
C LYS A 193 13.27 -5.29 6.78
N LYS A 194 13.51 -4.21 7.53
CA LYS A 194 12.44 -3.50 8.25
C LYS A 194 11.39 -2.93 7.31
N ALA A 195 11.79 -2.33 6.20
CA ALA A 195 10.86 -1.82 5.19
C ALA A 195 9.98 -2.95 4.62
N LEU A 196 10.58 -4.07 4.19
CA LEU A 196 9.85 -5.25 3.68
C LEU A 196 8.91 -5.87 4.73
N GLN A 197 9.34 -5.96 5.98
CA GLN A 197 8.51 -6.44 7.08
C GLN A 197 7.30 -5.53 7.34
N MET A 198 7.48 -4.20 7.26
CA MET A 198 6.37 -3.25 7.40
C MET A 198 5.43 -3.36 6.20
N GLY A 199 5.95 -3.47 4.99
CA GLY A 199 5.14 -3.73 3.79
C GLY A 199 4.32 -5.01 3.89
N ALA A 200 4.91 -6.10 4.40
CA ALA A 200 4.20 -7.35 4.63
C ALA A 200 3.07 -7.20 5.68
N ASN A 201 3.28 -6.41 6.73
CA ASN A 201 2.22 -6.07 7.68
C ASN A 201 1.07 -5.31 7.01
N ILE A 202 1.38 -4.35 6.13
CA ILE A 202 0.37 -3.56 5.40
C ILE A 202 -0.48 -4.48 4.50
N ILE A 203 0.17 -5.36 3.71
CA ILE A 203 -0.51 -6.33 2.85
C ILE A 203 -1.36 -7.30 3.68
N ALA A 204 -0.78 -7.87 4.75
CA ALA A 204 -1.51 -8.80 5.62
C ALA A 204 -2.72 -8.13 6.29
N TYR A 205 -2.62 -6.86 6.66
CA TYR A 205 -3.75 -6.10 7.19
C TYR A 205 -4.83 -5.90 6.14
N ALA A 206 -4.45 -5.48 4.92
CA ALA A 206 -5.39 -5.23 3.83
C ALA A 206 -6.19 -6.49 3.43
N PHE A 207 -5.56 -7.66 3.42
CA PHE A 207 -6.21 -8.91 3.02
C PHE A 207 -7.07 -9.55 4.11
N LYS A 208 -6.97 -9.09 5.37
CA LYS A 208 -7.80 -9.58 6.49
C LYS A 208 -9.07 -8.78 6.71
N ASN A 209 -9.10 -7.55 6.27
CA ASN A 209 -10.13 -6.57 6.57
C ASN A 209 -10.79 -6.04 5.29
#